data_60d95800a5e9ee38ec8f37ef8b548554
#
_entry.id   60d95800a5e9ee38ec8f37ef8b548554
#
_cell.length_a   1.000
_cell.length_b   1.000
_cell.length_c   1.000
_cell.angle_alpha   90.00
_cell.angle_beta   90.00
_cell.angle_gamma   90.00
#
_symmetry.space_group_name_H-M   'P 1'
#
loop_
_entity.id
_entity.type
_entity.pdbx_description
1 polymer ?
#
loop_
_entity_poly.entity_id
_entity_poly.type
_entity_poly.pdbx_seq_one_letter_code
_entity_poly.pdbx_strand_id
1 'polypeptide(L)'
;PYPLDPTTEAVKNHYQQRQQIRTRNNINIGQRYKVNESLKIAEKYLGYNHIYFPHHVDFRGRVYPTPKFNYQGSDIERGLLMFSEGKPIVNDAQRDAFYIHGANVFGVKGSYSKRLEWVAQEREALLTTAQDPLKDTWWASADKPFQFLAWLLEYADYIHYGISHVSHLPLASDGSCNGLQLMSLLLLDNTM
;
A
#
# COMPACT_ATOMS: atom_id res chain seq x y z
N PRO A 1 11.42 35.63 3.06
CA PRO A 1 11.63 37.09 3.12
C PRO A 1 10.28 37.79 3.35
N TYR A 2 10.31 38.88 4.07
CA TYR A 2 9.15 39.76 4.24
C TYR A 2 8.86 40.48 2.92
N PRO A 3 7.58 40.64 2.52
CA PRO A 3 7.27 41.43 1.32
C PRO A 3 7.72 42.88 1.48
N LEU A 4 8.36 43.42 0.44
CA LEU A 4 8.89 44.77 0.43
C LEU A 4 7.79 45.83 0.39
N ASP A 5 6.59 45.46 -0.07
CA ASP A 5 5.41 46.33 -0.07
C ASP A 5 4.36 45.75 0.93
N PRO A 6 4.08 46.44 2.04
CA PRO A 6 3.22 45.98 3.11
C PRO A 6 1.73 46.20 2.80
N THR A 7 1.25 45.96 1.59
CA THR A 7 -0.18 45.95 1.35
C THR A 7 -0.83 44.85 2.22
N THR A 8 -1.98 45.13 2.77
CA THR A 8 -2.66 44.20 3.69
C THR A 8 -2.87 42.83 3.07
N GLU A 9 -3.03 42.74 1.75
CA GLU A 9 -3.20 41.51 1.00
C GLU A 9 -1.88 40.74 0.79
N ALA A 10 -0.78 41.45 0.48
CA ALA A 10 0.55 40.85 0.35
C ALA A 10 1.04 40.27 1.68
N VAL A 11 0.81 40.97 2.76
CA VAL A 11 1.12 40.49 4.13
C VAL A 11 0.28 39.23 4.46
N LYS A 12 -1.01 39.24 4.18
CA LYS A 12 -1.92 38.09 4.40
C LYS A 12 -1.47 36.85 3.60
N ASN A 13 -1.14 37.04 2.31
CA ASN A 13 -0.64 35.96 1.46
C ASN A 13 0.68 35.38 1.96
N HIS A 14 1.61 36.21 2.41
CA HIS A 14 2.86 35.78 3.00
C HIS A 14 2.65 34.95 4.28
N TYR A 15 1.75 35.36 5.18
CA TYR A 15 1.43 34.57 6.37
C TYR A 15 0.76 33.23 6.03
N GLN A 16 -0.13 33.20 5.05
CA GLN A 16 -0.75 31.97 4.59
C GLN A 16 0.29 30.99 4.02
N GLN A 17 1.19 31.45 3.18
CA GLN A 17 2.27 30.62 2.63
C GLN A 17 3.19 30.07 3.74
N ARG A 18 3.58 30.90 4.70
CA ARG A 18 4.38 30.45 5.85
C ARG A 18 3.65 29.39 6.67
N GLN A 19 2.36 29.57 6.90
CA GLN A 19 1.55 28.60 7.62
C GLN A 19 1.46 27.27 6.86
N GLN A 20 1.25 27.30 5.55
CA GLN A 20 1.25 26.10 4.70
C GLN A 20 2.59 25.35 4.76
N ILE A 21 3.71 26.08 4.66
CA ILE A 21 5.07 25.49 4.76
C ILE A 21 5.27 24.84 6.14
N ARG A 22 4.89 25.54 7.23
CA ARG A 22 5.00 24.99 8.59
C ARG A 22 4.15 23.72 8.76
N THR A 23 2.91 23.76 8.29
CA THR A 23 2.01 22.58 8.35
C THR A 23 2.60 21.42 7.58
N ARG A 24 3.09 21.64 6.36
CA ARG A 24 3.76 20.62 5.54
C ARG A 24 5.00 20.04 6.24
N ASN A 25 5.83 20.88 6.82
CA ASN A 25 7.01 20.43 7.56
C ASN A 25 6.64 19.59 8.79
N ASN A 26 5.63 19.98 9.54
CA ASN A 26 5.16 19.23 10.70
C ASN A 26 4.59 17.87 10.29
N ILE A 27 3.85 17.81 9.18
CA ILE A 27 3.35 16.54 8.61
C ILE A 27 4.53 15.65 8.24
N ASN A 28 5.54 16.17 7.54
CA ASN A 28 6.72 15.40 7.13
C ASN A 28 7.52 14.89 8.33
N ILE A 29 7.68 15.69 9.39
CA ILE A 29 8.35 15.27 10.63
C ILE A 29 7.55 14.14 11.29
N GLY A 30 6.22 14.28 11.38
CA GLY A 30 5.35 13.26 11.94
C GLY A 30 5.39 11.94 11.15
N GLN A 31 5.42 12.03 9.82
CA GLN A 31 5.56 10.85 8.94
C GLN A 31 6.91 10.15 9.14
N ARG A 32 8.01 10.88 9.18
CA ARG A 32 9.35 10.31 9.45
C ARG A 32 9.41 9.61 10.82
N TYR A 33 8.83 10.23 11.84
CA TYR A 33 8.75 9.61 13.16
C TYR A 33 7.97 8.29 13.11
N LYS A 34 6.78 8.29 12.46
CA LYS A 34 5.97 7.08 12.28
C LYS A 34 6.75 5.95 11.59
N VAL A 35 7.40 6.27 10.47
CA VAL A 35 8.22 5.29 9.72
C VAL A 35 9.31 4.70 10.62
N ASN A 36 10.06 5.55 11.33
CA ASN A 36 11.13 5.08 12.21
C ASN A 36 10.62 4.19 13.35
N GLU A 37 9.47 4.52 13.94
CA GLU A 37 8.86 3.69 14.97
C GLU A 37 8.38 2.34 14.40
N SER A 38 7.75 2.35 13.23
CA SER A 38 7.33 1.10 12.57
C SER A 38 8.51 0.21 12.23
N LEU A 39 9.62 0.77 11.75
CA LEU A 39 10.84 0.02 11.46
C LEU A 39 11.46 -0.58 12.72
N LYS A 40 11.58 0.18 13.82
CA LYS A 40 12.08 -0.34 15.10
C LYS A 40 11.24 -1.50 15.63
N ILE A 41 9.91 -1.40 15.49
CA ILE A 41 9.01 -2.48 15.92
C ILE A 41 9.19 -3.69 15.00
N ALA A 42 9.27 -3.51 13.69
CA ALA A 42 9.52 -4.58 12.73
C ALA A 42 10.85 -5.29 13.02
N GLU A 43 11.93 -4.53 13.24
CA GLU A 43 13.25 -5.05 13.59
C GLU A 43 13.21 -5.89 14.87
N LYS A 44 12.49 -5.45 15.91
CA LYS A 44 12.29 -6.20 17.15
C LYS A 44 11.64 -7.57 16.90
N TYR A 45 10.74 -7.68 15.94
CA TYR A 45 10.00 -8.92 15.64
C TYR A 45 10.61 -9.76 14.51
N LEU A 46 11.70 -9.29 13.88
CA LEU A 46 12.32 -9.97 12.73
C LEU A 46 12.79 -11.41 13.06
N GLY A 47 13.14 -11.68 14.31
CA GLY A 47 13.58 -13.01 14.76
C GLY A 47 12.46 -13.97 15.18
N TYR A 48 11.20 -13.55 15.10
CA TYR A 48 10.06 -14.39 15.49
C TYR A 48 9.43 -15.05 14.28
N ASN A 49 9.16 -16.35 14.37
CA ASN A 49 8.49 -17.09 13.31
C ASN A 49 7.03 -16.67 13.13
N HIS A 50 6.37 -16.29 14.23
CA HIS A 50 4.97 -15.87 14.23
C HIS A 50 4.78 -14.71 15.20
N ILE A 51 3.95 -13.75 14.79
CA ILE A 51 3.44 -12.69 15.66
C ILE A 51 1.91 -12.68 15.57
N TYR A 52 1.26 -12.31 16.67
CA TYR A 52 -0.19 -12.29 16.77
C TYR A 52 -0.67 -10.91 17.17
N PHE A 53 -1.80 -10.49 16.60
CA PHE A 53 -2.40 -9.19 16.88
C PHE A 53 -3.62 -9.37 17.78
N PRO A 54 -3.63 -8.86 19.03
CA PRO A 54 -4.86 -8.74 19.79
C PRO A 54 -5.81 -7.77 19.11
N HIS A 55 -7.10 -8.06 19.17
CA HIS A 55 -8.15 -7.28 18.53
C HIS A 55 -9.14 -6.76 19.56
N HIS A 56 -9.79 -5.66 19.21
CA HIS A 56 -10.96 -5.16 19.91
C HIS A 56 -12.10 -4.90 18.93
N VAL A 57 -13.31 -4.87 19.44
CA VAL A 57 -14.53 -4.60 18.66
C VAL A 57 -15.05 -3.23 19.05
N ASP A 58 -15.32 -2.35 18.07
CA ASP A 58 -15.94 -1.06 18.32
C ASP A 58 -17.47 -1.19 18.56
N PHE A 59 -18.12 -0.09 18.93
CA PHE A 59 -19.57 -0.05 19.20
C PHE A 59 -20.42 -0.38 17.95
N ARG A 60 -19.85 -0.34 16.76
CA ARG A 60 -20.51 -0.69 15.48
C ARG A 60 -20.31 -2.17 15.11
N GLY A 61 -19.61 -2.96 15.94
CA GLY A 61 -19.30 -4.35 15.69
C GLY A 61 -18.13 -4.58 14.72
N ARG A 62 -17.32 -3.54 14.46
CA ARG A 62 -16.11 -3.67 13.60
C ARG A 62 -14.90 -4.08 14.43
N VAL A 63 -14.12 -4.99 13.89
CA VAL A 63 -12.92 -5.55 14.52
C VAL A 63 -11.68 -4.77 14.10
N TYR A 64 -10.88 -4.35 15.07
CA TYR A 64 -9.64 -3.60 14.86
C TYR A 64 -8.49 -4.24 15.62
N PRO A 65 -7.26 -4.30 15.03
CA PRO A 65 -6.08 -4.68 15.78
C PRO A 65 -5.72 -3.59 16.78
N THR A 66 -5.37 -3.99 18.00
CA THR A 66 -5.03 -3.07 19.10
C THR A 66 -3.64 -2.43 18.96
N PRO A 67 -2.57 -3.14 18.52
CA PRO A 67 -1.25 -2.54 18.38
C PRO A 67 -1.19 -1.46 17.30
N LYS A 68 -0.29 -0.49 17.46
CA LYS A 68 -0.06 0.56 16.45
C LYS A 68 0.54 0.00 15.17
N PHE A 69 1.52 -0.91 15.28
CA PHE A 69 2.09 -1.64 14.13
C PHE A 69 1.19 -2.83 13.84
N ASN A 70 0.46 -2.77 12.73
CA ASN A 70 -0.52 -3.81 12.38
C ASN A 70 -0.84 -3.79 10.87
N TYR A 71 -1.55 -4.81 10.41
CA TYR A 71 -1.94 -5.02 9.01
C TYR A 71 -3.03 -4.06 8.48
N GLN A 72 -3.68 -3.25 9.33
CA GLN A 72 -4.59 -2.16 8.93
C GLN A 72 -3.89 -0.78 8.98
N GLY A 73 -2.59 -0.76 9.26
CA GLY A 73 -1.78 0.44 9.37
C GLY A 73 -1.50 1.14 8.04
N SER A 74 -0.45 1.94 8.04
CA SER A 74 0.03 2.66 6.87
C SER A 74 0.66 1.72 5.83
N ASP A 75 0.99 2.26 4.66
CA ASP A 75 1.58 1.50 3.55
C ASP A 75 2.84 0.73 3.96
N ILE A 76 3.75 1.36 4.72
CA ILE A 76 4.98 0.71 5.20
C ILE A 76 4.69 -0.46 6.15
N GLU A 77 3.75 -0.32 7.09
CA GLU A 77 3.39 -1.37 8.03
C GLU A 77 2.81 -2.57 7.29
N ARG A 78 1.95 -2.30 6.31
CA ARG A 78 1.35 -3.34 5.46
C ARG A 78 2.35 -4.00 4.52
N GLY A 79 3.35 -3.26 4.03
CA GLY A 79 4.43 -3.79 3.21
C GLY A 79 5.44 -4.66 3.99
N LEU A 80 5.60 -4.41 5.30
CA LEU A 80 6.50 -5.17 6.16
C LEU A 80 5.86 -6.46 6.73
N LEU A 81 4.53 -6.55 6.74
CA LEU A 81 3.82 -7.68 7.34
C LEU A 81 3.46 -8.73 6.27
N MET A 82 3.87 -9.96 6.54
CA MET A 82 3.63 -11.12 5.71
C MET A 82 2.82 -12.17 6.48
N PHE A 83 2.14 -13.07 5.80
CA PHE A 83 1.55 -14.23 6.46
C PHE A 83 2.64 -15.19 6.93
N SER A 84 2.49 -15.75 8.14
CA SER A 84 3.43 -16.76 8.66
C SER A 84 3.39 -18.05 7.85
N GLU A 85 2.20 -18.40 7.32
CA GLU A 85 2.01 -19.54 6.43
C GLU A 85 1.78 -19.02 5.00
N GLY A 86 2.69 -19.37 4.10
CA GLY A 86 2.57 -19.05 2.68
C GLY A 86 1.74 -20.08 1.91
N LYS A 87 1.43 -19.72 0.68
CA LYS A 87 0.78 -20.61 -0.29
C LYS A 87 1.51 -20.59 -1.62
N PRO A 88 1.70 -21.74 -2.28
CA PRO A 88 2.27 -21.77 -3.62
C PRO A 88 1.27 -21.23 -4.65
N ILE A 89 1.80 -20.59 -5.70
CA ILE A 89 1.01 -20.13 -6.85
C ILE A 89 1.03 -21.23 -7.91
N VAL A 90 0.02 -22.09 -7.91
CA VAL A 90 0.03 -23.34 -8.71
C VAL A 90 -0.88 -23.31 -9.94
N ASN A 91 -1.73 -22.29 -10.10
CA ASN A 91 -2.63 -22.19 -11.24
C ASN A 91 -2.76 -20.76 -11.76
N ASP A 92 -3.32 -20.63 -12.96
CA ASP A 92 -3.47 -19.33 -13.64
C ASP A 92 -4.33 -18.34 -12.84
N ALA A 93 -5.39 -18.77 -12.20
CA ALA A 93 -6.26 -17.90 -11.43
C ALA A 93 -5.53 -17.28 -10.22
N GLN A 94 -4.68 -18.05 -9.55
CA GLN A 94 -3.84 -17.57 -8.44
C GLN A 94 -2.76 -16.61 -8.95
N ARG A 95 -2.10 -16.94 -10.06
CA ARG A 95 -1.13 -16.08 -10.73
C ARG A 95 -1.77 -14.75 -11.12
N ASP A 96 -2.93 -14.80 -11.76
CA ASP A 96 -3.64 -13.60 -12.20
C ASP A 96 -4.06 -12.72 -11.01
N ALA A 97 -4.54 -13.33 -9.92
CA ALA A 97 -4.84 -12.60 -8.69
C ALA A 97 -3.59 -11.91 -8.10
N PHE A 98 -2.44 -12.60 -8.09
CA PHE A 98 -1.16 -12.07 -7.64
C PHE A 98 -0.68 -10.91 -8.53
N TYR A 99 -0.79 -11.02 -9.87
CA TYR A 99 -0.43 -9.96 -10.80
C TYR A 99 -1.36 -8.75 -10.70
N ILE A 100 -2.67 -8.99 -10.61
CA ILE A 100 -3.67 -7.93 -10.42
C ILE A 100 -3.40 -7.17 -9.11
N HIS A 101 -3.00 -7.86 -8.05
CA HIS A 101 -2.63 -7.20 -6.80
C HIS A 101 -1.45 -6.22 -6.97
N GLY A 102 -0.38 -6.64 -7.66
CA GLY A 102 0.76 -5.76 -7.98
C GLY A 102 0.34 -4.51 -8.76
N ALA A 103 -0.44 -4.71 -9.82
CA ALA A 103 -0.98 -3.58 -10.59
C ALA A 103 -1.88 -2.66 -9.75
N ASN A 104 -2.67 -3.21 -8.80
CA ASN A 104 -3.51 -2.43 -7.91
C ASN A 104 -2.71 -1.56 -6.94
N VAL A 105 -1.65 -2.10 -6.34
CA VAL A 105 -0.82 -1.35 -5.39
C VAL A 105 0.08 -0.34 -6.11
N PHE A 106 0.43 -0.59 -7.36
CA PHE A 106 1.07 0.42 -8.22
C PHE A 106 0.13 1.58 -8.56
N GLY A 107 -1.17 1.31 -8.74
CA GLY A 107 -2.18 2.33 -9.03
C GLY A 107 -2.79 2.21 -10.43
N VAL A 108 -2.58 1.09 -11.13
CA VAL A 108 -3.16 0.83 -12.46
C VAL A 108 -4.68 0.70 -12.36
N LYS A 109 -5.39 1.54 -13.10
CA LYS A 109 -6.86 1.56 -13.14
C LYS A 109 -7.39 0.81 -14.37
N GLY A 110 -8.59 0.27 -14.28
CA GLY A 110 -9.29 -0.38 -15.39
C GLY A 110 -9.69 -1.83 -15.10
N SER A 111 -9.95 -2.59 -16.17
CA SER A 111 -10.35 -4.00 -16.09
C SER A 111 -9.20 -4.89 -15.59
N TYR A 112 -9.53 -6.10 -15.21
CA TYR A 112 -8.51 -7.12 -14.85
C TYR A 112 -7.57 -7.42 -16.02
N SER A 113 -8.09 -7.52 -17.24
CA SER A 113 -7.26 -7.72 -18.45
C SER A 113 -6.22 -6.62 -18.62
N LYS A 114 -6.62 -5.34 -18.47
CA LYS A 114 -5.70 -4.21 -18.56
C LYS A 114 -4.59 -4.26 -17.50
N ARG A 115 -4.90 -4.72 -16.29
CA ARG A 115 -3.92 -4.87 -15.21
C ARG A 115 -2.94 -6.01 -15.48
N LEU A 116 -3.42 -7.13 -16.03
CA LEU A 116 -2.56 -8.24 -16.46
C LEU A 116 -1.64 -7.84 -17.63
N GLU A 117 -2.19 -7.12 -18.62
CA GLU A 117 -1.43 -6.56 -19.73
C GLU A 117 -0.32 -5.63 -19.26
N TRP A 118 -0.61 -4.77 -18.27
CA TRP A 118 0.39 -3.88 -17.69
C TRP A 118 1.55 -4.65 -17.06
N VAL A 119 1.28 -5.68 -16.25
CA VAL A 119 2.34 -6.52 -15.66
C VAL A 119 3.18 -7.21 -16.75
N ALA A 120 2.55 -7.64 -17.84
CA ALA A 120 3.27 -8.26 -18.95
C ALA A 120 4.15 -7.25 -19.70
N GLN A 121 3.65 -6.03 -19.93
CA GLN A 121 4.40 -4.95 -20.59
C GLN A 121 5.59 -4.45 -19.77
N GLU A 122 5.39 -4.28 -18.45
CA GLU A 122 6.41 -3.74 -17.55
C GLU A 122 7.37 -4.83 -17.00
N ARG A 123 7.29 -6.06 -17.49
CA ARG A 123 8.04 -7.20 -16.96
C ARG A 123 9.53 -6.92 -16.79
N GLU A 124 10.19 -6.32 -17.79
CA GLU A 124 11.62 -6.03 -17.74
C GLU A 124 11.94 -4.97 -16.69
N ALA A 125 11.15 -3.90 -16.64
CA ALA A 125 11.30 -2.85 -15.65
C ALA A 125 11.08 -3.40 -14.22
N LEU A 126 10.05 -4.23 -14.01
CA LEU A 126 9.78 -4.91 -12.74
C LEU A 126 10.99 -5.73 -12.28
N LEU A 127 11.56 -6.57 -13.14
CA LEU A 127 12.69 -7.42 -12.79
C LEU A 127 13.99 -6.61 -12.57
N THR A 128 14.20 -5.56 -13.35
CA THR A 128 15.38 -4.68 -13.20
C THR A 128 15.32 -3.93 -11.86
N THR A 129 14.17 -3.36 -11.52
CA THR A 129 13.97 -2.66 -10.25
C THR A 129 14.08 -3.62 -9.05
N ALA A 130 13.58 -4.86 -9.18
CA ALA A 130 13.70 -5.86 -8.12
C ALA A 130 15.14 -6.28 -7.80
N GLN A 131 16.05 -6.23 -8.79
CA GLN A 131 17.47 -6.58 -8.61
C GLN A 131 18.21 -5.61 -7.68
N ASP A 132 17.94 -4.32 -7.78
CA ASP A 132 18.56 -3.29 -6.92
C ASP A 132 17.56 -2.15 -6.62
N PRO A 133 16.60 -2.39 -5.74
CA PRO A 133 15.54 -1.42 -5.43
C PRO A 133 16.03 -0.18 -4.68
N LEU A 134 17.26 -0.19 -4.18
CA LEU A 134 17.87 1.00 -3.58
C LEU A 134 18.45 1.94 -4.62
N LYS A 135 18.87 1.42 -5.75
CA LYS A 135 19.45 2.18 -6.86
C LYS A 135 18.37 2.60 -7.86
N ASP A 136 17.51 1.68 -8.23
CA ASP A 136 16.32 1.98 -9.03
C ASP A 136 15.12 2.18 -8.12
N THR A 137 14.73 3.43 -7.95
CA THR A 137 13.64 3.83 -7.06
C THR A 137 12.29 4.00 -7.78
N TRP A 138 12.13 3.41 -8.98
CA TRP A 138 10.87 3.50 -9.73
C TRP A 138 9.65 3.02 -8.91
N TRP A 139 9.81 1.99 -8.09
CA TRP A 139 8.79 1.51 -7.17
C TRP A 139 8.20 2.57 -6.25
N ALA A 140 8.96 3.62 -5.93
CA ALA A 140 8.51 4.71 -5.06
C ALA A 140 7.45 5.62 -5.73
N SER A 141 7.24 5.50 -7.04
CA SER A 141 6.19 6.21 -7.79
C SER A 141 4.81 5.55 -7.69
N ALA A 142 4.72 4.34 -7.11
CA ALA A 142 3.47 3.63 -6.92
C ALA A 142 2.51 4.34 -5.96
N ASP A 143 1.20 4.09 -6.07
CA ASP A 143 0.18 4.59 -5.12
C ASP A 143 0.44 4.10 -3.68
N LYS A 144 0.97 2.87 -3.55
CA LYS A 144 1.35 2.23 -2.29
C LYS A 144 2.77 1.67 -2.39
N PRO A 145 3.80 2.53 -2.28
CA PRO A 145 5.17 2.18 -2.61
C PRO A 145 5.72 0.96 -1.87
N PHE A 146 5.51 0.87 -0.56
CA PHE A 146 6.08 -0.22 0.24
C PHE A 146 5.35 -1.55 0.03
N GLN A 147 4.03 -1.53 -0.16
CA GLN A 147 3.29 -2.74 -0.54
C GLN A 147 3.68 -3.18 -1.96
N PHE A 148 3.93 -2.22 -2.87
CA PHE A 148 4.40 -2.53 -4.21
C PHE A 148 5.82 -3.10 -4.18
N LEU A 149 6.71 -2.57 -3.36
CA LEU A 149 8.06 -3.11 -3.20
C LEU A 149 8.03 -4.55 -2.65
N ALA A 150 7.20 -4.83 -1.65
CA ALA A 150 7.03 -6.18 -1.13
C ALA A 150 6.53 -7.15 -2.22
N TRP A 151 5.53 -6.73 -3.00
CA TRP A 151 5.04 -7.50 -4.14
C TRP A 151 6.10 -7.69 -5.23
N LEU A 152 6.89 -6.66 -5.53
CA LEU A 152 7.93 -6.67 -6.55
C LEU A 152 9.03 -7.70 -6.26
N LEU A 153 9.45 -7.79 -5.00
CA LEU A 153 10.44 -8.78 -4.56
C LEU A 153 9.87 -10.20 -4.68
N GLU A 154 8.66 -10.43 -4.21
CA GLU A 154 7.95 -11.71 -4.38
C GLU A 154 7.71 -12.06 -5.86
N TYR A 155 7.44 -11.06 -6.71
CA TYR A 155 7.29 -11.26 -8.15
C TYR A 155 8.58 -11.74 -8.79
N ALA A 156 9.72 -11.17 -8.43
CA ALA A 156 11.03 -11.61 -8.94
C ALA A 156 11.33 -13.05 -8.50
N ASP A 157 11.05 -13.40 -7.25
CA ASP A 157 11.18 -14.75 -6.72
C ASP A 157 10.24 -15.74 -7.43
N TYR A 158 8.99 -15.34 -7.66
CA TYR A 158 8.03 -16.16 -8.41
C TYR A 158 8.49 -16.40 -9.85
N ILE A 159 9.05 -15.40 -10.54
CA ILE A 159 9.57 -15.57 -11.91
C ILE A 159 10.79 -16.49 -11.91
N HIS A 160 11.61 -16.46 -10.86
CA HIS A 160 12.82 -17.29 -10.75
C HIS A 160 12.50 -18.75 -10.38
N TYR A 161 11.65 -18.98 -9.38
CA TYR A 161 11.35 -20.30 -8.82
C TYR A 161 10.08 -20.97 -9.38
N GLY A 162 9.23 -20.20 -10.09
CA GLY A 162 7.99 -20.71 -10.67
C GLY A 162 7.03 -21.29 -9.62
N ILE A 163 6.46 -22.44 -9.89
CA ILE A 163 5.50 -23.13 -9.02
C ILE A 163 6.09 -23.59 -7.68
N SER A 164 7.41 -23.60 -7.54
CA SER A 164 8.10 -23.93 -6.28
C SER A 164 8.11 -22.73 -5.30
N HIS A 165 7.78 -21.53 -5.77
CA HIS A 165 7.69 -20.35 -4.94
C HIS A 165 6.46 -20.40 -4.02
N VAL A 166 6.69 -20.14 -2.75
CA VAL A 166 5.63 -20.04 -1.73
C VAL A 166 5.49 -18.58 -1.34
N SER A 167 4.42 -17.95 -1.77
CA SER A 167 4.16 -16.54 -1.44
C SER A 167 3.55 -16.41 -0.06
N HIS A 168 4.08 -15.46 0.72
CA HIS A 168 3.56 -15.04 2.02
C HIS A 168 2.85 -13.69 1.96
N LEU A 169 2.70 -13.12 0.76
CA LEU A 169 2.19 -11.78 0.56
C LEU A 169 0.68 -11.69 0.85
N PRO A 170 0.22 -10.74 1.68
CA PRO A 170 -1.18 -10.50 1.90
C PRO A 170 -1.82 -9.84 0.68
N LEU A 171 -2.73 -10.54 0.01
CA LEU A 171 -3.54 -9.97 -1.07
C LEU A 171 -4.77 -9.29 -0.46
N ALA A 172 -4.90 -7.98 -0.70
CA ALA A 172 -6.04 -7.22 -0.22
C ALA A 172 -7.20 -7.29 -1.24
N SER A 173 -8.39 -7.67 -0.76
CA SER A 173 -9.63 -7.58 -1.52
C SER A 173 -10.64 -6.76 -0.72
N ASP A 174 -11.32 -5.83 -1.39
CA ASP A 174 -12.33 -4.97 -0.78
C ASP A 174 -13.49 -4.73 -1.75
N GLY A 175 -14.68 -4.49 -1.20
CA GLY A 175 -15.88 -4.16 -1.97
C GLY A 175 -15.92 -2.70 -2.37
N SER A 176 -16.23 -2.42 -3.64
CA SER A 176 -16.46 -1.07 -4.13
C SER A 176 -17.96 -0.77 -4.12
N CYS A 177 -18.35 0.38 -3.54
CA CYS A 177 -19.75 0.86 -3.52
C CYS A 177 -20.76 -0.17 -3.00
N ASN A 178 -20.36 -1.06 -2.11
CA ASN A 178 -21.20 -2.15 -1.61
C ASN A 178 -22.52 -1.66 -0.97
N GLY A 179 -22.52 -0.48 -0.36
CA GLY A 179 -23.76 0.15 0.15
C GLY A 179 -24.75 0.47 -0.95
N LEU A 180 -24.30 1.03 -2.08
CA LEU A 180 -25.16 1.32 -3.25
C LEU A 180 -25.65 0.02 -3.89
N GLN A 181 -24.81 -0.99 -4.02
CA GLN A 181 -25.17 -2.31 -4.54
C GLN A 181 -26.25 -2.98 -3.69
N LEU A 182 -26.15 -2.92 -2.37
CA LEU A 182 -27.16 -3.43 -1.45
C LEU A 182 -28.48 -2.66 -1.56
N MET A 183 -28.43 -1.33 -1.67
CA MET A 183 -29.62 -0.50 -1.86
C MET A 183 -30.29 -0.79 -3.19
N SER A 184 -29.53 -0.91 -4.28
CA SER A 184 -30.03 -1.31 -5.60
C SER A 184 -30.74 -2.67 -5.55
N LEU A 185 -30.14 -3.65 -4.88
CA LEU A 185 -30.73 -4.98 -4.71
C LEU A 185 -32.04 -4.91 -3.91
N LEU A 186 -32.09 -4.14 -2.82
CA LEU A 186 -33.29 -3.99 -2.00
C LEU A 186 -34.43 -3.26 -2.73
N LEU A 187 -34.08 -2.29 -3.58
CA LEU A 187 -35.05 -1.49 -4.36
C LEU A 187 -35.39 -2.14 -5.72
N LEU A 188 -34.74 -3.25 -6.08
CA LEU A 188 -34.82 -3.91 -7.39
C LEU A 188 -34.52 -2.93 -8.54
N ASP A 189 -33.59 -2.01 -8.31
CA ASP A 189 -33.17 -0.98 -9.26
C ASP A 189 -31.98 -1.49 -10.09
N ASN A 190 -32.18 -1.66 -11.38
CA ASN A 190 -31.17 -2.15 -12.32
C ASN A 190 -30.32 -1.01 -12.95
N THR A 191 -30.50 0.24 -12.52
CA THR A 191 -29.81 1.42 -13.10
C THR A 191 -28.56 1.85 -12.33
N MET A 192 -28.28 1.26 -11.18
CA MET A 192 -27.10 1.53 -10.35
C MET A 192 -25.97 0.53 -10.55
#